data_4a4e168e7419564330b76a78b148ab3c
#
_entry.id   4a4e168e7419564330b76a78b148ab3c
#
_cell.length_a   1.000
_cell.length_b   1.000
_cell.length_c   1.000
_cell.angle_alpha   90.00
_cell.angle_beta   90.00
_cell.angle_gamma   90.00
#
_symmetry.space_group_name_H-M   'P 1'
#
loop_
_entity.id
_entity.type
_entity.pdbx_description
1 polymer ?
#
loop_
_entity_poly.entity_id
_entity_poly.type
_entity_poly.pdbx_seq_one_letter_code
_entity_poly.pdbx_strand_id
1 'polypeptide(L)'
;MENIQAGSYLLCISGMGYTSRIISLDHLAVSKDLGVIMISPESILLKEVVVTGASVINAADRKIILPTAHQLKSAGNGLSLLQQMKLSRIQVDQMRNKVTSSGEGDVQLRINGVNAEIQDILVLRTEDVIRIEYHDAPGLRYGDHTAAVIDYIVRRHETGGYVALDAQDSPHVLFGNNNFIVKINHKKSEFGLNYNNVYRSVDNYWRNNWETFRYEDGSSFTRVEDGIPSRISTYGYNIGLNYSFQDQGKWFFNSTVRWAFNKNKQNNQSSLYIWEKPEEILMMKEHSTGRTSRPSVDLYFQCKLNNDQSLIINAVTTYIDTQSDRSYTVGEE
;
A
#
# COMPACT_ATOMS: atom_id res chain seq x y z
N MET A 1 16.12 1.30 -63.81
CA MET A 1 17.35 2.03 -63.47
C MET A 1 18.07 2.32 -64.77
N GLU A 2 18.26 3.58 -65.09
CA GLU A 2 18.96 4.00 -66.31
C GLU A 2 20.23 4.75 -65.93
N ASN A 3 21.31 4.57 -66.74
CA ASN A 3 22.58 5.29 -66.57
C ASN A 3 23.35 5.03 -65.25
N ILE A 4 23.56 3.79 -64.91
CA ILE A 4 24.43 3.40 -63.82
C ILE A 4 25.87 3.23 -64.35
N GLN A 5 26.89 3.81 -63.67
CA GLN A 5 28.30 3.62 -64.04
C GLN A 5 28.73 2.20 -63.94
N ALA A 6 29.73 1.81 -64.74
CA ALA A 6 30.32 0.45 -64.65
C ALA A 6 30.88 0.21 -63.24
N GLY A 7 30.48 -0.90 -62.59
CA GLY A 7 30.89 -1.22 -61.21
C GLY A 7 30.17 -2.46 -60.69
N SER A 8 30.47 -2.80 -59.43
CA SER A 8 29.76 -3.86 -58.71
C SER A 8 28.73 -3.27 -57.78
N TYR A 9 27.52 -3.78 -57.77
CA TYR A 9 26.37 -3.29 -57.05
C TYR A 9 25.64 -4.40 -56.29
N LEU A 10 25.00 -4.01 -55.21
CA LEU A 10 24.01 -4.81 -54.51
C LEU A 10 22.63 -4.22 -54.77
N LEU A 11 21.78 -4.93 -55.47
CA LEU A 11 20.39 -4.57 -55.64
C LEU A 11 19.57 -5.11 -54.50
N CYS A 12 19.08 -4.23 -53.65
CA CYS A 12 18.16 -4.59 -52.58
C CYS A 12 16.72 -4.28 -53.00
N ILE A 13 15.87 -5.29 -52.98
CA ILE A 13 14.45 -5.19 -53.26
C ILE A 13 13.71 -5.45 -51.98
N SER A 14 12.97 -4.42 -51.48
CA SER A 14 12.19 -4.50 -50.26
C SER A 14 10.81 -3.89 -50.45
N GLY A 15 9.83 -4.44 -49.77
CA GLY A 15 8.45 -3.96 -49.76
C GLY A 15 7.77 -4.32 -48.43
N MET A 16 6.80 -3.54 -48.02
CA MET A 16 6.04 -3.82 -46.81
C MET A 16 5.28 -5.15 -46.96
N GLY A 17 5.49 -6.10 -46.05
CA GLY A 17 4.89 -7.43 -46.08
C GLY A 17 5.61 -8.46 -46.98
N TYR A 18 6.81 -8.15 -47.43
CA TYR A 18 7.63 -9.07 -48.24
C TYR A 18 9.04 -9.20 -47.68
N THR A 19 9.61 -10.40 -47.78
CA THR A 19 11.00 -10.66 -47.40
C THR A 19 11.95 -9.95 -48.36
N SER A 20 12.85 -9.12 -47.81
CA SER A 20 13.83 -8.38 -48.59
C SER A 20 14.76 -9.35 -49.35
N ARG A 21 15.00 -9.12 -50.62
CA ARG A 21 15.89 -9.89 -51.45
C ARG A 21 17.07 -9.05 -51.94
N ILE A 22 18.27 -9.56 -51.73
CA ILE A 22 19.50 -8.90 -52.16
C ILE A 22 20.09 -9.72 -53.34
N ILE A 23 20.42 -9.04 -54.44
CA ILE A 23 21.05 -9.62 -55.63
C ILE A 23 22.40 -8.90 -55.83
N SER A 24 23.48 -9.68 -55.90
CA SER A 24 24.81 -9.16 -56.27
C SER A 24 24.90 -9.01 -57.77
N LEU A 25 25.34 -7.83 -58.21
CA LEU A 25 25.61 -7.50 -59.63
C LEU A 25 27.08 -7.18 -59.75
N ASP A 26 27.90 -8.22 -59.97
CA ASP A 26 29.33 -8.05 -60.08
C ASP A 26 29.74 -7.62 -61.49
N HIS A 27 30.64 -6.66 -61.62
CA HIS A 27 31.21 -6.16 -62.88
C HIS A 27 30.16 -5.73 -63.92
N LEU A 28 29.14 -4.99 -63.51
CA LEU A 28 28.11 -4.47 -64.40
C LEU A 28 28.72 -3.41 -65.35
N ALA A 29 29.12 -3.81 -66.56
CA ALA A 29 29.68 -2.92 -67.59
C ALA A 29 28.73 -2.69 -68.75
N VAL A 30 27.69 -3.50 -68.90
CA VAL A 30 26.66 -3.42 -69.92
C VAL A 30 25.28 -3.58 -69.31
N SER A 31 24.25 -3.16 -70.10
CA SER A 31 22.86 -3.38 -69.68
C SER A 31 22.57 -4.84 -69.43
N LYS A 32 22.01 -5.15 -68.26
CA LYS A 32 21.68 -6.52 -67.85
C LYS A 32 20.19 -6.60 -67.51
N ASP A 33 19.49 -7.46 -68.21
CA ASP A 33 18.12 -7.82 -67.85
C ASP A 33 18.14 -8.84 -66.69
N LEU A 34 17.49 -8.52 -65.56
CA LEU A 34 17.43 -9.40 -64.38
C LEU A 34 16.19 -10.31 -64.40
N GLY A 35 15.35 -10.19 -65.44
CA GLY A 35 14.12 -10.96 -65.56
C GLY A 35 13.11 -10.67 -64.46
N VAL A 36 12.23 -11.63 -64.21
CA VAL A 36 11.22 -11.52 -63.14
C VAL A 36 11.83 -11.91 -61.82
N ILE A 37 11.88 -10.96 -60.90
CA ILE A 37 12.36 -11.21 -59.55
C ILE A 37 11.15 -11.48 -58.62
N MET A 38 11.01 -12.73 -58.20
CA MET A 38 9.96 -13.09 -57.24
C MET A 38 10.42 -12.78 -55.82
N ILE A 39 9.57 -12.06 -55.05
CA ILE A 39 9.70 -11.82 -53.63
C ILE A 39 8.60 -12.60 -52.90
N SER A 40 8.96 -13.26 -51.79
CA SER A 40 8.01 -14.02 -50.99
C SER A 40 7.30 -13.11 -49.99
N PRO A 41 5.98 -13.26 -49.82
CA PRO A 41 5.30 -12.55 -48.74
C PRO A 41 5.91 -12.99 -47.41
N GLU A 42 6.32 -12.03 -46.62
CA GLU A 42 6.70 -12.24 -45.24
C GLU A 42 5.41 -12.22 -44.41
N SER A 43 5.01 -13.39 -43.89
CA SER A 43 4.04 -13.38 -42.82
C SER A 43 4.72 -12.74 -41.61
N ILE A 44 4.50 -11.44 -41.41
CA ILE A 44 4.71 -10.85 -40.10
C ILE A 44 3.72 -11.58 -39.21
N LEU A 45 4.16 -12.64 -38.54
CA LEU A 45 3.56 -13.06 -37.30
C LEU A 45 3.73 -11.85 -36.39
N LEU A 46 2.72 -10.95 -36.38
CA LEU A 46 2.48 -10.07 -35.28
C LEU A 46 2.51 -11.02 -34.09
N LYS A 47 3.58 -11.00 -33.28
CA LYS A 47 3.53 -11.58 -31.94
C LYS A 47 2.23 -11.07 -31.39
N GLU A 48 1.29 -11.98 -31.23
CA GLU A 48 0.02 -11.71 -30.62
C GLU A 48 0.36 -10.90 -29.38
N VAL A 49 0.04 -9.61 -29.39
CA VAL A 49 0.06 -8.80 -28.18
C VAL A 49 -1.13 -9.33 -27.40
N VAL A 50 -0.89 -10.44 -26.69
CA VAL A 50 -1.80 -10.91 -25.68
C VAL A 50 -1.81 -9.80 -24.66
N VAL A 51 -2.77 -8.90 -24.77
CA VAL A 51 -3.13 -7.95 -23.70
C VAL A 51 -3.76 -8.83 -22.61
N THR A 52 -2.91 -9.47 -21.82
CA THR A 52 -3.32 -10.17 -20.64
C THR A 52 -3.62 -9.11 -19.59
N GLY A 53 -4.81 -8.52 -19.68
CA GLY A 53 -5.42 -7.83 -18.54
C GLY A 53 -5.61 -8.86 -17.42
N ALA A 54 -5.61 -8.43 -16.16
CA ALA A 54 -5.98 -9.30 -15.05
C ALA A 54 -7.33 -9.96 -15.37
N SER A 55 -7.40 -11.29 -15.35
CA SER A 55 -8.66 -11.99 -15.51
C SER A 55 -9.52 -11.77 -14.27
N VAL A 56 -10.70 -11.21 -14.46
CA VAL A 56 -11.67 -11.01 -13.38
C VAL A 56 -12.78 -12.02 -13.55
N ILE A 57 -12.99 -12.85 -12.54
CA ILE A 57 -14.08 -13.82 -12.45
C ILE A 57 -15.06 -13.31 -11.40
N ASN A 58 -16.29 -13.03 -11.81
CA ASN A 58 -17.35 -12.63 -10.89
C ASN A 58 -17.98 -13.87 -10.27
N ALA A 59 -17.79 -14.05 -8.96
CA ALA A 59 -18.51 -15.01 -8.15
C ALA A 59 -19.72 -14.32 -7.49
N ALA A 60 -20.58 -15.09 -6.82
CA ALA A 60 -21.82 -14.56 -6.25
C ALA A 60 -21.59 -13.53 -5.13
N ASP A 61 -20.49 -13.66 -4.36
CA ASP A 61 -20.16 -12.85 -3.18
C ASP A 61 -18.86 -12.05 -3.31
N ARG A 62 -18.13 -12.23 -4.41
CA ARG A 62 -16.80 -11.64 -4.60
C ARG A 62 -16.37 -11.59 -6.06
N LYS A 63 -15.36 -10.78 -6.33
CA LYS A 63 -14.61 -10.79 -7.58
C LYS A 63 -13.28 -11.48 -7.34
N ILE A 64 -12.97 -12.47 -8.14
CA ILE A 64 -11.70 -13.18 -8.12
C ILE A 64 -10.84 -12.59 -9.22
N ILE A 65 -9.69 -12.03 -8.86
CA ILE A 65 -8.79 -11.34 -9.76
C ILE A 65 -7.51 -12.14 -9.84
N LEU A 66 -7.16 -12.56 -11.05
CA LEU A 66 -5.94 -13.29 -11.36
C LEU A 66 -4.90 -12.30 -11.90
N PRO A 67 -3.88 -11.91 -11.11
CA PRO A 67 -2.82 -11.04 -11.59
C PRO A 67 -2.05 -11.70 -12.73
N THR A 68 -1.62 -10.91 -13.70
CA THR A 68 -0.75 -11.39 -14.79
C THR A 68 0.68 -11.61 -14.30
N ALA A 69 1.45 -12.44 -15.00
CA ALA A 69 2.86 -12.65 -14.69
C ALA A 69 3.67 -11.34 -14.74
N HIS A 70 3.29 -10.40 -15.61
CA HIS A 70 3.91 -9.08 -15.69
C HIS A 70 3.61 -8.24 -14.44
N GLN A 71 2.36 -8.22 -13.97
CA GLN A 71 1.96 -7.48 -12.76
C GLN A 71 2.65 -8.03 -11.51
N LEU A 72 2.74 -9.36 -11.39
CA LEU A 72 3.45 -10.01 -10.28
C LEU A 72 4.94 -9.67 -10.25
N LYS A 73 5.59 -9.55 -11.42
CA LYS A 73 7.01 -9.18 -11.50
C LYS A 73 7.28 -7.69 -11.32
N SER A 74 6.39 -6.84 -11.83
CA SER A 74 6.57 -5.38 -11.79
C SER A 74 6.16 -4.76 -10.47
N ALA A 75 5.34 -5.43 -9.69
CA ALA A 75 4.94 -4.97 -8.38
C ALA A 75 6.03 -5.27 -7.35
N GLY A 76 6.49 -4.25 -6.62
CA GLY A 76 7.51 -4.41 -5.58
C GLY A 76 6.98 -5.05 -4.29
N ASN A 77 5.67 -4.95 -4.04
CA ASN A 77 5.00 -5.47 -2.83
C ASN A 77 3.49 -5.67 -3.08
N GLY A 78 2.78 -6.21 -2.11
CA GLY A 78 1.34 -6.45 -2.23
C GLY A 78 0.53 -5.17 -2.43
N LEU A 79 0.94 -4.03 -1.85
CA LEU A 79 0.23 -2.76 -2.01
C LEU A 79 0.35 -2.21 -3.43
N SER A 80 1.55 -2.26 -4.02
CA SER A 80 1.78 -1.86 -5.40
C SER A 80 1.07 -2.81 -6.40
N LEU A 81 0.98 -4.09 -6.07
CA LEU A 81 0.16 -5.05 -6.83
C LEU A 81 -1.31 -4.65 -6.80
N LEU A 82 -1.84 -4.33 -5.62
CA LEU A 82 -3.24 -3.90 -5.47
C LEU A 82 -3.56 -2.66 -6.30
N GLN A 83 -2.66 -1.68 -6.31
CA GLN A 83 -2.81 -0.47 -7.12
C GLN A 83 -2.91 -0.79 -8.61
N GLN A 84 -2.11 -1.75 -9.09
CA GLN A 84 -2.15 -2.18 -10.50
C GLN A 84 -3.46 -2.91 -10.86
N MET A 85 -4.16 -3.49 -9.88
CA MET A 85 -5.45 -4.17 -10.12
C MET A 85 -6.59 -3.19 -10.41
N LYS A 86 -6.46 -1.91 -10.07
CA LYS A 86 -7.45 -0.84 -10.33
C LYS A 86 -8.86 -1.24 -9.92
N LEU A 87 -9.00 -1.75 -8.69
CA LEU A 87 -10.29 -2.17 -8.17
C LEU A 87 -11.27 -1.00 -8.10
N SER A 88 -12.50 -1.23 -8.55
CA SER A 88 -13.56 -0.23 -8.40
C SER A 88 -13.79 0.07 -6.92
N ARG A 89 -13.94 1.35 -6.57
CA ARG A 89 -14.19 1.84 -5.21
C ARG A 89 -13.01 1.74 -4.24
N ILE A 90 -11.84 1.22 -4.65
CA ILE A 90 -10.62 1.14 -3.82
C ILE A 90 -9.61 2.17 -4.28
N GLN A 91 -9.10 2.94 -3.33
CA GLN A 91 -8.03 3.89 -3.51
C GLN A 91 -6.80 3.44 -2.73
N VAL A 92 -5.66 3.41 -3.38
CA VAL A 92 -4.37 2.99 -2.80
C VAL A 92 -3.43 4.18 -2.79
N ASP A 93 -3.05 4.62 -1.60
CA ASP A 93 -2.03 5.64 -1.37
C ASP A 93 -0.73 4.96 -0.92
N GLN A 94 0.21 4.81 -1.86
CA GLN A 94 1.51 4.19 -1.59
C GLN A 94 2.41 5.06 -0.71
N MET A 95 2.28 6.40 -0.76
CA MET A 95 3.10 7.28 0.05
C MET A 95 2.75 7.21 1.54
N ARG A 96 1.46 7.00 1.83
CA ARG A 96 0.95 6.89 3.20
C ARG A 96 0.71 5.45 3.63
N ASN A 97 1.00 4.49 2.76
CA ASN A 97 0.71 3.06 2.97
C ASN A 97 -0.75 2.86 3.42
N LYS A 98 -1.69 3.43 2.68
CA LYS A 98 -3.11 3.40 3.04
C LYS A 98 -3.98 2.87 1.92
N VAL A 99 -4.97 2.06 2.29
CA VAL A 99 -6.03 1.60 1.39
C VAL A 99 -7.36 2.11 1.92
N THR A 100 -8.14 2.77 1.07
CA THR A 100 -9.45 3.32 1.44
C THR A 100 -10.50 2.91 0.42
N SER A 101 -11.75 2.92 0.84
CA SER A 101 -12.91 2.75 -0.04
C SER A 101 -13.56 4.10 -0.33
N SER A 102 -14.17 4.25 -1.49
CA SER A 102 -15.07 5.38 -1.79
C SER A 102 -16.44 5.28 -1.10
N GLY A 103 -16.75 4.13 -0.47
CA GLY A 103 -17.93 3.93 0.37
C GLY A 103 -17.65 4.24 1.84
N GLU A 104 -18.70 4.32 2.64
CA GLU A 104 -18.58 4.45 4.10
C GLU A 104 -18.01 3.16 4.71
N GLY A 105 -17.05 3.29 5.61
CA GLY A 105 -16.41 2.19 6.33
C GLY A 105 -14.98 1.90 5.90
N ASP A 106 -14.39 0.95 6.59
CA ASP A 106 -12.98 0.57 6.44
C ASP A 106 -12.76 -0.53 5.40
N VAL A 107 -11.56 -0.56 4.83
CA VAL A 107 -11.12 -1.66 3.98
C VAL A 107 -10.39 -2.68 4.85
N GLN A 108 -10.91 -3.89 4.93
CA GLN A 108 -10.26 -4.99 5.62
C GLN A 108 -9.31 -5.72 4.67
N LEU A 109 -8.03 -5.80 5.05
CA LEU A 109 -7.03 -6.57 4.34
C LEU A 109 -6.88 -7.95 4.95
N ARG A 110 -6.70 -8.97 4.12
CA ARG A 110 -6.57 -10.37 4.55
C ARG A 110 -5.50 -11.09 3.73
N ILE A 111 -4.93 -12.12 4.30
CA ILE A 111 -4.04 -13.08 3.63
C ILE A 111 -4.55 -14.48 3.92
N ASN A 112 -4.94 -15.23 2.89
CA ASN A 112 -5.50 -16.58 3.01
C ASN A 112 -6.66 -16.66 4.03
N GLY A 113 -7.55 -15.66 4.02
CA GLY A 113 -8.72 -15.59 4.90
C GLY A 113 -8.44 -15.07 6.32
N VAL A 114 -7.22 -14.73 6.69
CA VAL A 114 -6.84 -14.18 8.00
C VAL A 114 -6.65 -12.67 7.89
N ASN A 115 -7.11 -11.91 8.90
CA ASN A 115 -6.89 -10.48 8.96
C ASN A 115 -5.40 -10.15 8.92
N ALA A 116 -5.05 -9.19 8.08
CA ALA A 116 -3.69 -8.72 7.89
C ALA A 116 -3.63 -7.20 8.07
N GLU A 117 -2.54 -6.73 8.62
CA GLU A 117 -2.22 -5.31 8.68
C GLU A 117 -1.59 -4.85 7.37
N ILE A 118 -1.56 -3.53 7.16
CA ILE A 118 -0.93 -2.97 5.96
C ILE A 118 0.55 -3.36 5.85
N GLN A 119 1.24 -3.53 6.98
CA GLN A 119 2.63 -3.97 7.05
C GLN A 119 2.84 -5.37 6.47
N ASP A 120 1.89 -6.28 6.72
CA ASP A 120 1.93 -7.65 6.16
C ASP A 120 1.81 -7.60 4.62
N ILE A 121 1.01 -6.66 4.11
CA ILE A 121 0.83 -6.47 2.66
C ILE A 121 2.06 -5.81 2.01
N LEU A 122 2.73 -4.89 2.71
CA LEU A 122 3.95 -4.24 2.22
C LEU A 122 5.12 -5.19 2.01
N VAL A 123 5.20 -6.26 2.81
CA VAL A 123 6.26 -7.27 2.68
C VAL A 123 5.83 -8.52 1.93
N LEU A 124 4.58 -8.55 1.47
CA LEU A 124 4.06 -9.68 0.72
C LEU A 124 4.82 -9.86 -0.59
N ARG A 125 5.40 -11.03 -0.79
CA ARG A 125 6.05 -11.41 -2.04
C ARG A 125 4.98 -11.60 -3.12
N THR A 126 5.02 -10.73 -4.10
CA THR A 126 4.01 -10.73 -5.18
C THR A 126 4.05 -12.01 -6.02
N GLU A 127 5.21 -12.65 -6.13
CA GLU A 127 5.38 -13.93 -6.85
C GLU A 127 4.60 -15.09 -6.19
N ASP A 128 4.30 -14.99 -4.90
CA ASP A 128 3.53 -15.99 -4.17
C ASP A 128 2.02 -15.77 -4.29
N VAL A 129 1.58 -14.61 -4.80
CA VAL A 129 0.15 -14.29 -4.97
C VAL A 129 -0.43 -15.13 -6.11
N ILE A 130 -1.41 -15.95 -5.78
CA ILE A 130 -2.15 -16.78 -6.75
C ILE A 130 -3.31 -15.97 -7.33
N ARG A 131 -4.06 -15.28 -6.46
CA ARG A 131 -5.21 -14.44 -6.81
C ARG A 131 -5.52 -13.45 -5.70
N ILE A 132 -6.30 -12.44 -6.03
CA ILE A 132 -6.88 -11.50 -5.06
C ILE A 132 -8.40 -11.69 -5.08
N GLU A 133 -9.01 -11.90 -3.92
CA GLU A 133 -10.45 -11.97 -3.76
C GLU A 133 -10.94 -10.63 -3.21
N TYR A 134 -11.81 -9.98 -3.97
CA TYR A 134 -12.36 -8.67 -3.64
C TYR A 134 -13.86 -8.76 -3.37
N HIS A 135 -14.25 -8.45 -2.14
CA HIS A 135 -15.66 -8.32 -1.73
C HIS A 135 -16.01 -6.83 -1.67
N ASP A 136 -16.83 -6.36 -2.56
CA ASP A 136 -17.28 -4.95 -2.66
C ASP A 136 -18.55 -4.66 -1.83
N ALA A 137 -19.17 -5.70 -1.29
CA ALA A 137 -20.28 -5.65 -0.35
C ALA A 137 -20.17 -6.84 0.64
N PRO A 138 -19.21 -6.80 1.59
CA PRO A 138 -18.81 -7.99 2.36
C PRO A 138 -19.89 -8.49 3.35
N GLY A 139 -20.89 -7.66 3.67
CA GLY A 139 -21.93 -7.99 4.63
C GLY A 139 -21.45 -8.12 6.07
N LEU A 140 -22.34 -8.48 6.98
CA LEU A 140 -22.10 -8.55 8.43
C LEU A 140 -21.00 -9.56 8.85
N ARG A 141 -20.68 -10.51 7.99
CA ARG A 141 -19.64 -11.53 8.22
C ARG A 141 -18.27 -10.91 8.54
N TYR A 142 -18.01 -9.73 8.02
CA TYR A 142 -16.73 -9.04 8.14
C TYR A 142 -16.77 -7.83 9.09
N GLY A 143 -17.90 -7.60 9.76
CA GLY A 143 -18.14 -6.50 10.70
C GLY A 143 -18.99 -5.37 10.10
N ASP A 144 -19.66 -4.62 10.96
CA ASP A 144 -20.67 -3.63 10.58
C ASP A 144 -20.09 -2.40 9.84
N HIS A 145 -18.80 -2.10 10.04
CA HIS A 145 -18.13 -0.93 9.44
C HIS A 145 -17.19 -1.29 8.30
N THR A 146 -17.27 -2.53 7.76
CA THR A 146 -16.40 -2.97 6.67
C THR A 146 -17.03 -2.63 5.32
N ALA A 147 -16.44 -1.64 4.62
CA ALA A 147 -16.87 -1.23 3.28
C ALA A 147 -16.42 -2.20 2.19
N ALA A 148 -15.27 -2.83 2.35
CA ALA A 148 -14.71 -3.78 1.40
C ALA A 148 -13.74 -4.74 2.08
N VAL A 149 -13.58 -5.94 1.51
CA VAL A 149 -12.57 -6.91 1.94
C VAL A 149 -11.68 -7.27 0.75
N ILE A 150 -10.39 -7.26 0.97
CA ILE A 150 -9.37 -7.63 0.00
C ILE A 150 -8.55 -8.77 0.59
N ASP A 151 -8.72 -9.97 0.05
CA ASP A 151 -8.03 -11.17 0.51
C ASP A 151 -6.99 -11.62 -0.53
N TYR A 152 -5.73 -11.60 -0.16
CA TYR A 152 -4.62 -12.11 -0.95
C TYR A 152 -4.50 -13.60 -0.74
N ILE A 153 -4.88 -14.38 -1.73
CA ILE A 153 -4.66 -15.83 -1.72
C ILE A 153 -3.25 -16.10 -2.24
N VAL A 154 -2.39 -16.52 -1.32
CA VAL A 154 -0.96 -16.73 -1.58
C VAL A 154 -0.59 -18.20 -1.47
N ARG A 155 0.44 -18.58 -2.26
CA ARG A 155 1.06 -19.89 -2.16
C ARG A 155 1.75 -20.02 -0.81
N ARG A 156 1.50 -21.12 -0.13
CA ARG A 156 2.18 -21.46 1.11
C ARG A 156 3.39 -22.35 0.80
N HIS A 157 4.55 -21.92 1.22
CA HIS A 157 5.76 -22.73 1.16
C HIS A 157 5.81 -23.65 2.38
N GLU A 158 6.03 -24.94 2.19
CA GLU A 158 6.07 -25.92 3.28
C GLU A 158 7.28 -25.71 4.21
N THR A 159 8.40 -25.29 3.66
CA THR A 159 9.63 -25.01 4.44
C THR A 159 10.37 -23.85 3.82
N GLY A 160 10.83 -22.94 4.65
CA GLY A 160 11.57 -21.76 4.24
C GLY A 160 11.24 -20.57 5.12
N GLY A 161 11.74 -19.43 4.75
CA GLY A 161 11.45 -18.18 5.45
C GLY A 161 12.01 -17.00 4.71
N TYR A 162 11.66 -15.81 5.17
CA TYR A 162 12.24 -14.58 4.68
C TYR A 162 12.37 -13.56 5.79
N VAL A 163 13.28 -12.62 5.57
CA VAL A 163 13.43 -11.40 6.36
C VAL A 163 13.22 -10.23 5.41
N ALA A 164 12.42 -9.27 5.82
CA ALA A 164 12.20 -8.04 5.07
C ALA A 164 12.43 -6.84 5.97
N LEU A 165 13.04 -5.81 5.41
CA LEU A 165 13.25 -4.51 6.02
C LEU A 165 12.77 -3.44 5.03
N ASP A 166 11.86 -2.59 5.50
CA ASP A 166 11.46 -1.38 4.79
C ASP A 166 11.73 -0.20 5.71
N ALA A 167 12.61 0.70 5.28
CA ALA A 167 13.04 1.84 6.06
C ALA A 167 12.79 3.13 5.28
N GLN A 168 12.04 4.02 5.89
CA GLN A 168 11.71 5.33 5.35
C GLN A 168 12.04 6.40 6.38
N ASP A 169 13.19 7.02 6.24
CA ASP A 169 13.72 8.00 7.18
C ASP A 169 14.05 9.32 6.49
N SER A 170 13.76 10.43 7.17
CA SER A 170 14.15 11.77 6.77
C SER A 170 15.04 12.37 7.84
N PRO A 171 16.34 12.52 7.61
CA PRO A 171 17.28 13.03 8.62
C PRO A 171 17.07 14.51 8.93
N HIS A 172 16.50 15.28 7.98
CA HIS A 172 16.34 16.72 8.13
C HIS A 172 15.13 17.10 9.02
N VAL A 173 14.06 16.29 9.00
CA VAL A 173 12.79 16.55 9.72
C VAL A 173 12.59 15.58 10.87
N LEU A 174 13.57 14.76 11.22
CA LEU A 174 13.45 13.68 12.22
C LEU A 174 12.13 12.91 12.08
N PHE A 175 11.90 12.36 10.90
CA PHE A 175 10.79 11.49 10.59
C PHE A 175 11.32 10.12 10.21
N GLY A 176 10.71 9.08 10.74
CA GLY A 176 10.99 7.71 10.32
C GLY A 176 9.76 6.81 10.44
N ASN A 177 9.66 5.89 9.50
CA ASN A 177 8.70 4.80 9.50
C ASN A 177 9.42 3.54 9.02
N ASN A 178 9.72 2.65 9.97
CA ASN A 178 10.57 1.50 9.74
C ASN A 178 9.81 0.22 10.05
N ASN A 179 9.85 -0.73 9.13
CA ASN A 179 9.23 -2.05 9.26
C ASN A 179 10.29 -3.14 9.18
N PHE A 180 10.22 -4.08 10.07
CA PHE A 180 11.04 -5.29 10.08
C PHE A 180 10.16 -6.51 10.25
N ILE A 181 10.30 -7.47 9.36
CA ILE A 181 9.49 -8.69 9.36
C ILE A 181 10.38 -9.91 9.18
N VAL A 182 10.08 -10.93 9.99
CA VAL A 182 10.64 -12.27 9.85
C VAL A 182 9.48 -13.24 9.74
N LYS A 183 9.55 -14.14 8.76
CA LYS A 183 8.59 -15.22 8.57
C LYS A 183 9.32 -16.52 8.34
N ILE A 184 8.93 -17.56 9.08
CA ILE A 184 9.52 -18.88 9.00
C ILE A 184 8.40 -19.90 8.86
N ASN A 185 8.47 -20.71 7.81
CA ASN A 185 7.58 -21.83 7.56
C ASN A 185 8.30 -23.16 7.84
N HIS A 186 7.66 -24.01 8.59
CA HIS A 186 8.13 -25.37 8.82
C HIS A 186 6.96 -26.34 8.74
N LYS A 187 6.89 -27.11 7.66
CA LYS A 187 5.81 -28.06 7.37
C LYS A 187 4.42 -27.37 7.45
N LYS A 188 3.62 -27.74 8.44
CA LYS A 188 2.27 -27.22 8.67
C LYS A 188 2.22 -25.94 9.49
N SER A 189 3.35 -25.50 10.04
CA SER A 189 3.47 -24.36 10.94
C SER A 189 4.13 -23.17 10.25
N GLU A 190 3.65 -21.98 10.58
CA GLU A 190 4.23 -20.71 10.18
C GLU A 190 4.40 -19.82 11.41
N PHE A 191 5.57 -19.24 11.56
CA PHE A 191 5.92 -18.28 12.60
C PHE A 191 6.22 -16.93 11.95
N GLY A 192 5.65 -15.88 12.49
CA GLY A 192 5.88 -14.51 12.04
C GLY A 192 6.25 -13.60 13.20
N LEU A 193 7.19 -12.72 12.96
CA LEU A 193 7.50 -11.56 13.79
C LEU A 193 7.41 -10.33 12.92
N ASN A 194 6.63 -9.36 13.31
CA ASN A 194 6.61 -8.03 12.72
C ASN A 194 6.96 -6.98 13.78
N TYR A 195 7.75 -6.01 13.38
CA TYR A 195 8.09 -4.84 14.16
C TYR A 195 7.95 -3.61 13.28
N ASN A 196 7.16 -2.65 13.74
CA ASN A 196 7.04 -1.34 13.12
C ASN A 196 7.40 -0.27 14.13
N ASN A 197 8.19 0.70 13.69
CA ASN A 197 8.53 1.88 14.46
C ASN A 197 8.23 3.14 13.66
N VAL A 198 7.50 4.07 14.27
CA VAL A 198 7.23 5.38 13.70
C VAL A 198 7.69 6.45 14.67
N TYR A 199 8.50 7.37 14.18
CA TYR A 199 8.86 8.55 14.97
C TYR A 199 8.76 9.82 14.14
N ARG A 200 8.40 10.89 14.79
CA ARG A 200 8.33 12.23 14.20
C ARG A 200 8.68 13.27 15.24
N SER A 201 9.54 14.21 14.89
CA SER A 201 9.82 15.38 15.72
C SER A 201 9.91 16.61 14.83
N VAL A 202 9.11 17.61 15.13
CA VAL A 202 9.07 18.88 14.41
C VAL A 202 9.31 19.98 15.44
N ASP A 203 10.35 20.77 15.25
CA ASP A 203 10.76 21.84 16.18
C ASP A 203 10.16 23.20 15.81
N ASN A 204 9.50 23.30 14.67
CA ASN A 204 8.96 24.55 14.14
C ASN A 204 7.48 24.38 13.80
N TYR A 205 6.70 24.01 14.80
CA TYR A 205 5.24 23.91 14.69
C TYR A 205 4.60 25.13 15.36
N TRP A 206 3.69 25.78 14.67
CA TRP A 206 2.92 26.90 15.17
C TRP A 206 1.61 27.02 14.39
N ARG A 207 0.63 27.71 14.98
CA ARG A 207 -0.61 28.06 14.31
C ARG A 207 -1.05 29.45 14.74
N ASN A 208 -1.66 30.19 13.85
CA ASN A 208 -2.37 31.42 14.14
C ASN A 208 -3.87 31.14 14.11
N ASN A 209 -4.59 31.79 15.01
CA ASN A 209 -6.03 31.65 15.11
C ASN A 209 -6.67 33.03 15.33
N TRP A 210 -7.77 33.26 14.63
CA TRP A 210 -8.53 34.49 14.69
C TRP A 210 -9.97 34.14 14.98
N GLU A 211 -10.51 34.56 16.15
CA GLU A 211 -11.85 34.25 16.61
C GLU A 211 -12.60 35.54 16.92
N THR A 212 -13.68 35.79 16.19
CA THR A 212 -14.56 36.93 16.45
C THR A 212 -15.78 36.48 17.23
N PHE A 213 -15.93 37.01 18.42
CA PHE A 213 -17.09 36.81 19.29
C PHE A 213 -18.08 37.94 19.05
N ARG A 214 -19.35 37.59 18.82
CA ARG A 214 -20.45 38.54 18.65
C ARG A 214 -21.45 38.32 19.80
N TYR A 215 -21.83 39.40 20.46
CA TYR A 215 -22.82 39.39 21.50
C TYR A 215 -24.21 39.74 20.99
N GLU A 216 -25.23 39.39 21.75
CA GLU A 216 -26.63 39.67 21.39
C GLU A 216 -26.95 41.16 21.30
N ASP A 217 -26.22 42.01 22.03
CA ASP A 217 -26.31 43.47 21.95
C ASP A 217 -25.69 44.12 20.72
N GLY A 218 -25.14 43.27 19.81
CA GLY A 218 -24.49 43.67 18.56
C GLY A 218 -23.02 44.05 18.71
N SER A 219 -22.47 44.06 19.94
CA SER A 219 -21.04 44.24 20.14
C SER A 219 -20.24 43.02 19.73
N SER A 220 -18.97 43.23 19.36
CA SER A 220 -18.07 42.16 19.02
C SER A 220 -16.63 42.49 19.42
N PHE A 221 -15.84 41.46 19.68
CA PHE A 221 -14.38 41.57 19.79
C PHE A 221 -13.69 40.43 19.05
N THR A 222 -12.49 40.67 18.64
CA THR A 222 -11.68 39.65 17.92
C THR A 222 -10.49 39.28 18.81
N ARG A 223 -10.42 37.99 19.18
CA ARG A 223 -9.26 37.38 19.83
C ARG A 223 -8.30 36.88 18.79
N VAL A 224 -7.05 37.27 18.87
CA VAL A 224 -5.97 36.82 18.02
C VAL A 224 -5.02 35.97 18.83
N GLU A 225 -4.67 34.83 18.28
CA GLU A 225 -3.63 33.94 18.78
C GLU A 225 -2.53 33.85 17.72
N ASP A 226 -1.35 34.40 18.03
CA ASP A 226 -0.17 34.30 17.17
C ASP A 226 0.77 33.25 17.74
N GLY A 227 0.94 32.17 16.98
CA GLY A 227 1.73 31.02 17.40
C GLY A 227 3.23 31.27 17.38
N ILE A 228 3.90 30.78 18.39
CA ILE A 228 5.35 30.79 18.53
C ILE A 228 5.89 29.41 18.16
N PRO A 229 6.96 29.31 17.34
CA PRO A 229 7.55 28.04 16.98
C PRO A 229 7.82 27.15 18.19
N SER A 230 7.26 25.95 18.15
CA SER A 230 7.21 25.03 19.27
C SER A 230 7.48 23.60 18.80
N ARG A 231 7.74 22.70 19.74
CA ARG A 231 8.11 21.31 19.43
C ARG A 231 6.95 20.35 19.61
N ILE A 232 6.70 19.56 18.56
CA ILE A 232 5.83 18.38 18.61
C ILE A 232 6.67 17.14 18.35
N SER A 233 6.46 16.09 19.14
CA SER A 233 7.07 14.79 18.90
C SER A 233 6.07 13.66 19.08
N THR A 234 6.16 12.68 18.21
CA THR A 234 5.40 11.42 18.26
C THR A 234 6.39 10.28 18.15
N TYR A 235 6.20 9.27 18.96
CA TYR A 235 6.94 8.03 18.91
C TYR A 235 5.98 6.87 19.09
N GLY A 236 6.06 5.87 18.23
CA GLY A 236 5.23 4.69 18.30
C GLY A 236 5.95 3.44 17.83
N TYR A 237 5.53 2.30 18.34
CA TYR A 237 5.93 1.01 17.81
C TYR A 237 4.79 0.00 17.89
N ASN A 238 4.82 -0.95 16.97
CA ASN A 238 3.99 -2.14 16.97
C ASN A 238 4.89 -3.36 16.90
N ILE A 239 4.67 -4.31 17.79
CA ILE A 239 5.32 -5.61 17.77
C ILE A 239 4.22 -6.65 17.61
N GLY A 240 4.35 -7.54 16.63
CA GLY A 240 3.41 -8.63 16.39
C GLY A 240 4.12 -9.97 16.33
N LEU A 241 3.58 -10.95 17.04
CA LEU A 241 3.96 -12.35 16.93
C LEU A 241 2.78 -13.11 16.34
N ASN A 242 3.02 -13.81 15.26
CA ASN A 242 2.02 -14.62 14.57
C ASN A 242 2.45 -16.08 14.58
N TYR A 243 1.52 -16.95 14.90
CA TYR A 243 1.66 -18.39 14.71
C TYR A 243 0.46 -18.92 13.95
N SER A 244 0.69 -19.66 12.88
CA SER A 244 -0.39 -20.36 12.21
C SER A 244 -0.03 -21.84 11.98
N PHE A 245 -1.02 -22.68 12.08
CA PHE A 245 -0.94 -24.08 11.77
C PHE A 245 -2.07 -24.45 10.80
N GLN A 246 -1.73 -25.21 9.76
CA GLN A 246 -2.72 -25.66 8.77
C GLN A 246 -2.54 -27.13 8.47
N ASP A 247 -3.58 -27.91 8.72
CA ASP A 247 -3.70 -29.29 8.23
C ASP A 247 -4.64 -29.30 7.04
N GLN A 248 -4.09 -29.57 5.84
CA GLN A 248 -4.83 -29.49 4.59
C GLN A 248 -6.12 -30.33 4.66
N GLY A 249 -7.26 -29.63 4.52
CA GLY A 249 -8.58 -30.22 4.48
C GLY A 249 -9.22 -30.60 5.84
N LYS A 250 -8.50 -30.42 6.96
CA LYS A 250 -9.04 -30.72 8.29
C LYS A 250 -9.28 -29.49 9.12
N TRP A 251 -8.24 -28.76 9.48
CA TRP A 251 -8.35 -27.60 10.33
C TRP A 251 -7.21 -26.58 10.11
N PHE A 252 -7.51 -25.36 10.48
CA PHE A 252 -6.60 -24.23 10.45
C PHE A 252 -6.68 -23.49 11.78
N PHE A 253 -5.54 -23.12 12.32
CA PHE A 253 -5.40 -22.32 13.52
C PHE A 253 -4.47 -21.13 13.23
N ASN A 254 -4.85 -19.96 13.71
CA ASN A 254 -4.00 -18.78 13.72
C ASN A 254 -4.09 -18.10 15.08
N SER A 255 -2.94 -17.66 15.59
CA SER A 255 -2.84 -16.86 16.81
C SER A 255 -1.93 -15.66 16.52
N THR A 256 -2.40 -14.47 16.81
CA THR A 256 -1.62 -13.24 16.68
C THR A 256 -1.63 -12.51 18.01
N VAL A 257 -0.45 -12.25 18.55
CA VAL A 257 -0.25 -11.40 19.74
C VAL A 257 0.38 -10.10 19.26
N ARG A 258 -0.24 -8.96 19.58
CA ARG A 258 0.27 -7.64 19.19
C ARG A 258 0.41 -6.75 20.41
N TRP A 259 1.39 -5.89 20.37
CA TRP A 259 1.56 -4.81 21.32
C TRP A 259 1.83 -3.51 20.55
N ALA A 260 0.87 -2.58 20.62
CA ALA A 260 1.00 -1.26 20.07
C ALA A 260 1.25 -0.25 21.18
N PHE A 261 2.25 0.59 21.01
CA PHE A 261 2.57 1.68 21.91
C PHE A 261 2.69 2.98 21.13
N ASN A 262 2.13 4.06 21.68
CA ASN A 262 2.25 5.40 21.15
C ASN A 262 2.50 6.39 22.26
N LYS A 263 3.40 7.35 22.04
CA LYS A 263 3.67 8.48 22.92
C LYS A 263 3.71 9.77 22.12
N ASN A 264 2.89 10.72 22.52
CA ASN A 264 2.86 12.07 21.95
C ASN A 264 3.34 13.06 23.00
N LYS A 265 4.10 14.05 22.55
CA LYS A 265 4.48 15.20 23.35
C LYS A 265 4.34 16.44 22.49
N GLN A 266 3.59 17.41 23.00
CA GLN A 266 3.31 18.66 22.32
C GLN A 266 3.55 19.82 23.27
N ASN A 267 4.36 20.74 22.82
CA ASN A 267 4.51 22.04 23.45
C ASN A 267 3.93 23.07 22.49
N ASN A 268 3.00 23.88 22.93
CA ASN A 268 2.49 25.01 22.15
C ASN A 268 2.77 26.28 22.95
N GLN A 269 3.20 27.30 22.22
CA GLN A 269 3.34 28.65 22.75
C GLN A 269 2.69 29.61 21.78
N SER A 270 1.98 30.60 22.31
CA SER A 270 1.40 31.66 21.49
C SER A 270 1.22 32.92 22.31
N SER A 271 1.15 34.06 21.64
CA SER A 271 0.69 35.32 22.20
C SER A 271 -0.81 35.46 21.92
N LEU A 272 -1.56 35.84 22.93
CA LEU A 272 -2.99 36.13 22.87
C LEU A 272 -3.23 37.61 23.10
N TYR A 273 -4.03 38.23 22.26
CA TYR A 273 -4.46 39.62 22.46
C TYR A 273 -5.82 39.83 21.80
N ILE A 274 -6.47 40.94 22.23
CA ILE A 274 -7.69 41.44 21.60
C ILE A 274 -7.27 42.38 20.46
N TRP A 275 -7.78 42.17 19.26
CA TRP A 275 -7.42 42.99 18.08
C TRP A 275 -7.62 44.49 18.29
N GLU A 276 -8.65 44.86 19.06
CA GLU A 276 -8.99 46.22 19.37
C GLU A 276 -8.10 46.83 20.47
N LYS A 277 -7.30 45.98 21.19
CA LYS A 277 -6.38 46.35 22.26
C LYS A 277 -5.08 45.55 22.15
N PRO A 278 -4.28 45.76 21.11
CA PRO A 278 -3.10 44.92 20.83
C PRO A 278 -1.95 45.12 21.84
N GLU A 279 -2.01 46.08 22.71
CA GLU A 279 -1.02 46.34 23.76
C GLU A 279 -1.14 45.40 24.97
N GLU A 280 -2.29 44.78 25.15
CA GLU A 280 -2.54 43.82 26.24
C GLU A 280 -2.22 42.40 25.72
N ILE A 281 -0.95 41.99 25.75
CA ILE A 281 -0.51 40.69 25.26
C ILE A 281 -0.39 39.71 26.44
N LEU A 282 -1.02 38.56 26.31
CA LEU A 282 -0.88 37.45 27.24
C LEU A 282 -0.12 36.31 26.57
N MET A 283 0.82 35.73 27.30
CA MET A 283 1.53 34.56 26.86
C MET A 283 0.76 33.27 27.21
N MET A 284 0.47 32.47 26.23
CA MET A 284 -0.09 31.14 26.39
C MET A 284 1.01 30.10 26.27
N LYS A 285 1.09 29.18 27.22
CA LYS A 285 1.94 28.00 27.17
C LYS A 285 1.10 26.77 27.43
N GLU A 286 1.13 25.85 26.53
CA GLU A 286 0.48 24.55 26.65
C GLU A 286 1.54 23.45 26.57
N HIS A 287 1.51 22.56 27.54
CA HIS A 287 2.29 21.32 27.51
C HIS A 287 1.33 20.15 27.59
N SER A 288 1.38 19.26 26.61
CA SER A 288 0.56 18.04 26.56
C SER A 288 1.45 16.84 26.33
N THR A 289 1.23 15.81 27.14
CA THR A 289 1.83 14.49 26.94
C THR A 289 0.73 13.45 26.96
N GLY A 290 0.82 12.52 26.01
CA GLY A 290 -0.08 11.38 25.95
C GLY A 290 0.70 10.10 25.70
N ARG A 291 0.32 9.02 26.34
CA ARG A 291 0.81 7.68 26.02
C ARG A 291 -0.36 6.70 25.95
N THR A 292 -0.28 5.78 25.02
CA THR A 292 -1.24 4.69 24.89
C THR A 292 -0.51 3.38 24.67
N SER A 293 -0.88 2.37 25.43
CA SER A 293 -0.39 0.99 25.29
C SER A 293 -1.56 0.07 25.01
N ARG A 294 -1.48 -0.75 23.97
CA ARG A 294 -2.58 -1.61 23.52
C ARG A 294 -2.06 -3.02 23.21
N PRO A 295 -1.86 -3.89 24.20
CA PRO A 295 -1.69 -5.30 23.94
C PRO A 295 -3.00 -5.93 23.46
N SER A 296 -2.93 -6.82 22.47
CA SER A 296 -4.07 -7.55 21.93
C SER A 296 -3.70 -8.98 21.57
N VAL A 297 -4.68 -9.86 21.65
CA VAL A 297 -4.59 -11.26 21.20
C VAL A 297 -5.76 -11.53 20.27
N ASP A 298 -5.46 -12.12 19.13
CA ASP A 298 -6.42 -12.54 18.12
C ASP A 298 -6.22 -14.05 17.89
N LEU A 299 -7.28 -14.82 18.05
CA LEU A 299 -7.30 -16.27 17.88
C LEU A 299 -8.35 -16.62 16.82
N TYR A 300 -7.92 -17.33 15.81
CA TYR A 300 -8.78 -17.83 14.75
C TYR A 300 -8.63 -19.35 14.63
N PHE A 301 -9.73 -20.06 14.67
CA PHE A 301 -9.79 -21.50 14.47
C PHE A 301 -10.86 -21.84 13.43
N GLN A 302 -10.51 -22.68 12.48
CA GLN A 302 -11.43 -23.21 11.49
C GLN A 302 -11.25 -24.73 11.39
N CYS A 303 -12.36 -25.45 11.45
CA CYS A 303 -12.39 -26.90 11.28
C CYS A 303 -13.44 -27.27 10.23
N LYS A 304 -13.05 -28.13 9.28
CA LYS A 304 -13.98 -28.71 8.31
C LYS A 304 -14.63 -29.93 8.94
N LEU A 305 -15.94 -29.87 9.06
CA LEU A 305 -16.80 -30.98 9.51
C LEU A 305 -17.21 -31.83 8.30
N ASN A 306 -17.87 -32.97 8.55
CA ASN A 306 -18.43 -33.79 7.49
C ASN A 306 -19.57 -33.04 6.76
N ASN A 307 -19.86 -33.39 5.51
CA ASN A 307 -20.99 -32.86 4.71
C ASN A 307 -20.91 -31.35 4.38
N ASP A 308 -19.74 -30.86 3.93
CA ASP A 308 -19.54 -29.45 3.49
C ASP A 308 -19.81 -28.38 4.58
N GLN A 309 -19.84 -28.80 5.84
CA GLN A 309 -19.95 -27.90 6.98
C GLN A 309 -18.57 -27.50 7.49
N SER A 310 -18.46 -26.28 7.99
CA SER A 310 -17.26 -25.79 8.67
C SER A 310 -17.63 -25.09 9.98
N LEU A 311 -16.83 -25.31 11.00
CA LEU A 311 -16.88 -24.57 12.26
C LEU A 311 -15.78 -23.51 12.23
N ILE A 312 -16.16 -22.26 12.50
CA ILE A 312 -15.24 -21.14 12.62
C ILE A 312 -15.41 -20.52 14.01
N ILE A 313 -14.31 -20.35 14.72
CA ILE A 313 -14.25 -19.65 16.00
C ILE A 313 -13.26 -18.52 15.86
N ASN A 314 -13.68 -17.31 16.20
CA ASN A 314 -12.85 -16.13 16.26
C ASN A 314 -12.98 -15.48 17.63
N ALA A 315 -11.84 -15.21 18.29
CA ALA A 315 -11.81 -14.55 19.60
C ALA A 315 -10.72 -13.47 19.58
N VAL A 316 -11.14 -12.23 19.86
CA VAL A 316 -10.24 -11.08 19.93
C VAL A 316 -10.37 -10.44 21.30
N THR A 317 -9.24 -10.15 21.92
CA THR A 317 -9.18 -9.34 23.14
C THR A 317 -8.14 -8.25 23.00
N THR A 318 -8.47 -7.06 23.49
CA THR A 318 -7.57 -5.91 23.51
C THR A 318 -7.68 -5.24 24.86
N TYR A 319 -6.54 -4.98 25.48
CA TYR A 319 -6.46 -4.11 26.65
C TYR A 319 -5.90 -2.75 26.23
N ILE A 320 -6.49 -1.68 26.74
CA ILE A 320 -6.07 -0.31 26.40
C ILE A 320 -5.74 0.42 27.68
N ASP A 321 -4.49 0.84 27.83
CA ASP A 321 -4.02 1.74 28.87
C ASP A 321 -3.62 3.07 28.23
N THR A 322 -4.32 4.14 28.62
CA THR A 322 -4.07 5.50 28.11
C THR A 322 -3.88 6.45 29.26
N GLN A 323 -2.81 7.22 29.20
CA GLN A 323 -2.54 8.33 30.10
C GLN A 323 -2.37 9.62 29.29
N SER A 324 -2.96 10.69 29.77
CA SER A 324 -2.86 12.01 29.16
C SER A 324 -2.75 13.07 30.26
N ASP A 325 -1.69 13.87 30.17
CA ASP A 325 -1.47 15.02 31.02
C ASP A 325 -1.44 16.28 30.15
N ARG A 326 -2.14 17.31 30.58
CA ARG A 326 -2.17 18.59 29.89
C ARG A 326 -2.07 19.72 30.96
N SER A 327 -1.10 20.57 30.77
CA SER A 327 -1.00 21.83 31.51
C SER A 327 -1.17 23.01 30.56
N TYR A 328 -1.91 23.99 31.01
CA TYR A 328 -2.22 25.17 30.24
C TYR A 328 -2.06 26.38 31.15
N THR A 329 -1.25 27.34 30.76
CA THR A 329 -1.03 28.57 31.48
C THR A 329 -1.22 29.78 30.58
N VAL A 330 -1.88 30.80 31.05
CA VAL A 330 -2.01 32.11 30.41
C VAL A 330 -1.64 33.16 31.45
N GLY A 331 -0.76 34.07 31.07
CA GLY A 331 -0.31 35.14 31.96
C GLY A 331 0.47 36.20 31.21
N GLU A 332 0.74 37.27 31.89
CA GLU A 332 1.69 38.29 31.41
C GLU A 332 3.10 37.70 31.41
N GLU A 333 3.96 38.18 30.51
CA GLU A 333 5.33 37.71 30.34
C GLU A 333 6.19 38.03 31.59
#